data_a678b6fc8ef7ae8bc5c63e2969293b2c
#
_entry.id   a678b6fc8ef7ae8bc5c63e2969293b2c
#
_cell.length_a   1.000
_cell.length_b   1.000
_cell.length_c   1.000
_cell.angle_alpha   90.00
_cell.angle_beta   90.00
_cell.angle_gamma   90.00
#
_symmetry.space_group_name_H-M   'P 1'
#
loop_
_entity.id
_entity.type
_entity.pdbx_description
1 polymer ?
#
loop_
_entity_poly.entity_id
_entity_poly.type
_entity_poly.pdbx_seq_one_letter_code
_entity_poly.pdbx_strand_id
1 'polypeptide(L)'
;QVHVLPFSIWMLRSFLDEIPKDIDDAATMDGCNAFGTLYKIYLPLILPGITATAILNAIWIWNELTIALGLTFSNSQPITLGIASFRGYISIDWGGMTSGSIIAIIPMIIFALMAQKHIVKGLTLGSVKG
;
A
#
# COMPACT_ATOMS: atom_id res chain seq x y z
N GLN A 1 -1.47 -10.42 4.18
CA GLN A 1 -2.55 -10.08 3.21
C GLN A 1 -3.92 -9.91 3.88
N VAL A 2 -4.22 -10.61 4.99
CA VAL A 2 -5.55 -10.57 5.65
C VAL A 2 -5.93 -9.15 6.11
N HIS A 3 -4.95 -8.34 6.58
CA HIS A 3 -5.19 -6.96 7.01
C HIS A 3 -5.26 -5.96 5.86
N VAL A 4 -4.53 -6.22 4.80
CA VAL A 4 -4.37 -5.31 3.64
C VAL A 4 -5.65 -5.23 2.81
N LEU A 5 -6.36 -6.33 2.64
CA LEU A 5 -7.54 -6.41 1.79
C LEU A 5 -8.73 -5.59 2.32
N PRO A 6 -9.14 -5.71 3.61
CA PRO A 6 -10.22 -4.88 4.15
C PRO A 6 -9.89 -3.39 4.10
N PHE A 7 -8.65 -3.01 4.42
CA PHE A 7 -8.18 -1.63 4.35
C PHE A 7 -8.24 -1.10 2.91
N SER A 8 -7.76 -1.88 1.94
CA SER A 8 -7.77 -1.49 0.53
C SER A 8 -9.20 -1.27 0.02
N ILE A 9 -10.12 -2.16 0.37
CA ILE A 9 -11.53 -2.03 -0.03
C ILE A 9 -12.13 -0.76 0.58
N TRP A 10 -11.92 -0.53 1.86
CA TRP A 10 -12.44 0.64 2.55
C TRP A 10 -11.88 1.94 1.97
N MET A 11 -10.58 1.99 1.75
CA MET A 11 -9.90 3.17 1.21
C MET A 11 -10.33 3.47 -0.22
N LEU A 12 -10.33 2.47 -1.11
CA LEU A 12 -10.76 2.64 -2.50
C LEU A 12 -12.24 3.00 -2.62
N ARG A 13 -13.08 2.44 -1.76
CA ARG A 13 -14.48 2.82 -1.70
C ARG A 13 -14.65 4.29 -1.34
N SER A 14 -13.89 4.82 -0.38
CA SER A 14 -13.96 6.24 -0.02
C SER A 14 -13.67 7.14 -1.22
N PHE A 15 -12.68 6.80 -2.07
CA PHE A 15 -12.39 7.55 -3.29
C PHE A 15 -13.49 7.42 -4.35
N LEU A 16 -14.13 6.26 -4.45
CA LEU A 16 -15.26 6.06 -5.37
C LEU A 16 -16.50 6.85 -4.92
N ASP A 17 -16.77 6.88 -3.61
CA ASP A 17 -17.91 7.60 -3.04
C ASP A 17 -17.77 9.14 -3.18
N GLU A 18 -16.56 9.65 -3.44
CA GLU A 18 -16.32 11.07 -3.74
C GLU A 18 -16.65 11.47 -5.17
N ILE A 19 -16.86 10.50 -6.09
CA ILE A 19 -17.19 10.76 -7.48
C ILE A 19 -18.67 11.19 -7.57
N PRO A 20 -18.96 12.38 -8.17
CA PRO A 20 -20.35 12.81 -8.37
C PRO A 20 -21.14 11.85 -9.25
N LYS A 21 -22.40 11.60 -8.91
CA LYS A 21 -23.29 10.72 -9.69
C LYS A 21 -23.54 11.23 -11.12
N ASP A 22 -23.43 12.52 -11.32
CA ASP A 22 -23.59 13.15 -12.65
C ASP A 22 -22.59 12.57 -13.69
N ILE A 23 -21.45 12.08 -13.22
CA ILE A 23 -20.46 11.41 -14.08
C ILE A 23 -20.97 10.05 -14.57
N ASP A 24 -21.69 9.32 -13.74
CA ASP A 24 -22.34 8.05 -14.11
C ASP A 24 -23.44 8.27 -15.16
N ASP A 25 -24.25 9.28 -14.94
CA ASP A 25 -25.33 9.64 -15.85
C ASP A 25 -24.77 10.08 -17.23
N ALA A 26 -23.71 10.89 -17.22
CA ALA A 26 -23.03 11.30 -18.44
C ALA A 26 -22.43 10.09 -19.19
N ALA A 27 -21.76 9.19 -18.47
CA ALA A 27 -21.18 7.97 -19.05
C ALA A 27 -22.25 7.09 -19.71
N THR A 28 -23.41 6.97 -19.08
CA THR A 28 -24.54 6.21 -19.59
C THR A 28 -25.12 6.86 -20.86
N MET A 29 -25.23 8.20 -20.88
CA MET A 29 -25.66 8.95 -22.06
C MET A 29 -24.68 8.80 -23.24
N ASP A 30 -23.38 8.69 -22.97
CA ASP A 30 -22.32 8.43 -23.96
C ASP A 30 -22.28 6.95 -24.41
N GLY A 31 -23.21 6.11 -23.93
CA GLY A 31 -23.31 4.69 -24.31
C GLY A 31 -22.23 3.79 -23.72
N CYS A 32 -21.55 4.24 -22.66
CA CYS A 32 -20.59 3.41 -21.96
C CYS A 32 -21.30 2.27 -21.20
N ASN A 33 -20.79 1.05 -21.35
CA ASN A 33 -21.20 -0.04 -20.46
C ASN A 33 -20.43 0.04 -19.15
N ALA A 34 -20.83 -0.73 -18.11
CA ALA A 34 -20.25 -0.71 -16.79
C ALA A 34 -18.71 -0.88 -16.79
N PHE A 35 -18.17 -1.78 -17.65
CA PHE A 35 -16.73 -1.94 -17.80
C PHE A 35 -16.07 -0.73 -18.46
N GLY A 36 -16.73 -0.13 -19.45
CA GLY A 36 -16.23 1.10 -20.11
C GLY A 36 -16.16 2.26 -19.13
N THR A 37 -17.17 2.46 -18.32
CA THR A 37 -17.22 3.48 -17.27
C THR A 37 -16.12 3.25 -16.24
N LEU A 38 -15.93 2.00 -15.80
CA LEU A 38 -14.87 1.65 -14.84
C LEU A 38 -13.48 2.00 -15.38
N TYR A 39 -13.13 1.54 -16.59
CA TYR A 39 -11.78 1.70 -17.12
C TYR A 39 -11.48 3.08 -17.67
N LYS A 40 -12.46 3.73 -18.31
CA LYS A 40 -12.23 5.00 -18.99
C LYS A 40 -12.45 6.21 -18.07
N ILE A 41 -13.29 6.07 -17.04
CA ILE A 41 -13.72 7.18 -16.20
C ILE A 41 -13.26 6.98 -14.76
N TYR A 42 -13.71 5.91 -14.10
CA TYR A 42 -13.43 5.72 -12.67
C TYR A 42 -11.96 5.47 -12.38
N LEU A 43 -11.34 4.54 -13.11
CA LEU A 43 -9.94 4.17 -12.86
C LEU A 43 -8.97 5.37 -12.96
N PRO A 44 -9.03 6.23 -13.98
CA PRO A 44 -8.21 7.44 -14.03
C PRO A 44 -8.51 8.44 -12.89
N LEU A 45 -9.78 8.60 -12.51
CA LEU A 45 -10.18 9.52 -11.46
C LEU A 45 -9.67 9.08 -10.08
N ILE A 46 -9.76 7.78 -9.76
CA ILE A 46 -9.30 7.24 -8.47
C ILE A 46 -7.83 6.83 -8.47
N LEU A 47 -7.09 7.03 -9.56
CA LEU A 47 -5.68 6.65 -9.66
C LEU A 47 -4.81 7.19 -8.51
N PRO A 48 -4.98 8.45 -8.05
CA PRO A 48 -4.28 8.94 -6.86
C PRO A 48 -4.60 8.12 -5.60
N GLY A 49 -5.86 7.74 -5.41
CA GLY A 49 -6.32 6.89 -4.31
C GLY A 49 -5.73 5.47 -4.37
N ILE A 50 -5.71 4.88 -5.57
CA ILE A 50 -5.07 3.58 -5.81
C ILE A 50 -3.59 3.64 -5.43
N THR A 51 -2.90 4.70 -5.87
CA THR A 51 -1.48 4.87 -5.59
C THR A 51 -1.22 5.03 -4.09
N ALA A 52 -1.99 5.87 -3.40
CA ALA A 52 -1.89 6.06 -1.95
C ALA A 52 -2.14 4.75 -1.19
N THR A 53 -3.19 4.02 -1.55
CA THR A 53 -3.54 2.73 -0.96
C THR A 53 -2.42 1.69 -1.19
N ALA A 54 -1.86 1.62 -2.39
CA ALA A 54 -0.76 0.71 -2.72
C ALA A 54 0.50 1.01 -1.89
N ILE A 55 0.81 2.30 -1.68
CA ILE A 55 1.95 2.73 -0.87
C ILE A 55 1.79 2.31 0.59
N LEU A 56 0.63 2.60 1.20
CA LEU A 56 0.35 2.25 2.58
C LEU A 56 0.39 0.72 2.77
N ASN A 57 -0.20 -0.01 1.86
CA ASN A 57 -0.15 -1.47 1.87
C ASN A 57 1.27 -2.02 1.73
N ALA A 58 2.09 -1.44 0.86
CA ALA A 58 3.48 -1.85 0.71
C ALA A 58 4.29 -1.66 1.99
N ILE A 59 4.07 -0.54 2.71
CA ILE A 59 4.70 -0.28 4.00
C ILE A 59 4.29 -1.35 5.02
N TRP A 60 3.01 -1.69 5.09
CA TRP A 60 2.51 -2.70 6.04
C TRP A 60 3.02 -4.10 5.71
N ILE A 61 2.98 -4.49 4.44
CA ILE A 61 3.47 -5.80 3.98
C ILE A 61 4.97 -5.93 4.22
N TRP A 62 5.73 -4.86 3.99
CA TRP A 62 7.17 -4.87 4.21
C TRP A 62 7.56 -5.06 5.68
N ASN A 63 6.78 -4.47 6.59
CA ASN A 63 7.04 -4.56 8.03
C ASN A 63 6.39 -5.79 8.69
N GLU A 64 5.74 -6.66 7.91
CA GLU A 64 5.02 -7.82 8.45
C GLU A 64 6.01 -8.86 8.98
N LEU A 65 5.93 -9.14 10.28
CA LEU A 65 6.74 -10.13 10.98
C LEU A 65 5.89 -11.25 11.60
N THR A 66 4.72 -10.89 12.12
CA THR A 66 3.92 -11.76 12.99
C THR A 66 3.43 -13.02 12.28
N ILE A 67 2.86 -12.82 11.10
CA ILE A 67 2.35 -13.93 10.28
C ILE A 67 3.53 -14.72 9.68
N ALA A 68 4.59 -14.01 9.28
CA ALA A 68 5.79 -14.63 8.75
C ALA A 68 6.45 -15.59 9.76
N LEU A 69 6.51 -15.21 11.04
CA LEU A 69 7.00 -16.09 12.12
C LEU A 69 6.25 -17.42 12.21
N GLY A 70 4.94 -17.39 11.97
CA GLY A 70 4.11 -18.59 12.07
C GLY A 70 4.04 -19.46 10.80
N LEU A 71 4.27 -18.86 9.63
CA LEU A 71 3.99 -19.50 8.35
C LEU A 71 5.22 -19.73 7.47
N THR A 72 6.38 -19.14 7.79
CA THR A 72 7.58 -19.29 6.97
C THR A 72 8.66 -20.12 7.65
N PHE A 73 9.29 -21.00 6.86
CA PHE A 73 10.40 -21.85 7.29
C PHE A 73 11.67 -21.47 6.51
N SER A 74 12.79 -22.06 6.85
CA SER A 74 14.17 -21.68 6.50
C SER A 74 14.44 -21.23 5.05
N ASN A 75 13.64 -21.62 4.08
CA ASN A 75 13.89 -21.32 2.66
C ASN A 75 13.07 -20.14 2.10
N SER A 76 12.21 -19.49 2.89
CA SER A 76 11.27 -18.46 2.41
C SER A 76 11.08 -17.32 3.42
N GLN A 77 12.11 -17.02 4.20
CA GLN A 77 12.02 -16.03 5.27
C GLN A 77 12.06 -14.60 4.70
N PRO A 78 11.11 -13.73 5.08
CA PRO A 78 11.22 -12.31 4.78
C PRO A 78 12.36 -11.65 5.57
N ILE A 79 12.81 -10.49 5.09
CA ILE A 79 13.94 -9.77 5.68
C ILE A 79 13.74 -9.44 7.17
N THR A 80 12.52 -9.15 7.56
CA THR A 80 12.13 -8.88 8.97
C THR A 80 12.42 -10.06 9.87
N LEU A 81 12.12 -11.28 9.42
CA LEU A 81 12.42 -12.50 10.16
C LEU A 81 13.92 -12.81 10.16
N GLY A 82 14.62 -12.57 9.05
CA GLY A 82 16.07 -12.68 8.98
C GLY A 82 16.77 -11.76 9.99
N ILE A 83 16.33 -10.51 10.13
CA ILE A 83 16.86 -9.60 11.15
C ILE A 83 16.54 -10.09 12.56
N ALA A 84 15.33 -10.59 12.79
CA ALA A 84 14.93 -11.13 14.09
C ALA A 84 15.76 -12.35 14.51
N SER A 85 16.29 -13.13 13.56
CA SER A 85 17.11 -14.33 13.83
C SER A 85 18.49 -14.01 14.44
N PHE A 86 18.99 -12.76 14.32
CA PHE A 86 20.21 -12.31 15.01
C PHE A 86 20.01 -12.19 16.53
N ARG A 87 18.78 -12.31 17.01
CA ARG A 87 18.46 -12.43 18.42
C ARG A 87 18.59 -13.90 18.85
N GLY A 88 19.81 -14.30 19.21
CA GLY A 88 20.07 -15.66 19.72
C GLY A 88 19.50 -15.90 21.12
N TYR A 89 19.52 -17.16 21.53
CA TYR A 89 18.99 -17.59 22.84
C TYR A 89 19.84 -17.07 24.02
N ILE A 90 21.16 -16.93 23.80
CA ILE A 90 22.13 -16.58 24.85
C ILE A 90 22.66 -15.16 24.69
N SER A 91 22.73 -14.67 23.46
CA SER A 91 23.27 -13.34 23.14
C SER A 91 22.55 -12.72 21.96
N ILE A 92 22.56 -11.41 21.89
CA ILE A 92 22.04 -10.64 20.75
C ILE A 92 23.24 -10.17 19.92
N ASP A 93 23.26 -10.53 18.65
CA ASP A 93 24.20 -9.95 17.69
C ASP A 93 23.70 -8.58 17.25
N TRP A 94 24.08 -7.56 18.00
CA TRP A 94 23.70 -6.16 17.70
C TRP A 94 24.28 -5.66 16.38
N GLY A 95 25.46 -6.13 15.99
CA GLY A 95 26.10 -5.78 14.73
C GLY A 95 25.31 -6.32 13.54
N GLY A 96 24.96 -7.60 13.58
CA GLY A 96 24.12 -8.25 12.57
C GLY A 96 22.73 -7.63 12.47
N MET A 97 22.06 -7.40 13.59
CA MET A 97 20.75 -6.74 13.62
C MET A 97 20.79 -5.35 13.02
N THR A 98 21.77 -4.54 13.40
CA THR A 98 21.86 -3.16 12.95
C THR A 98 22.17 -3.08 11.45
N SER A 99 23.13 -3.85 10.98
CA SER A 99 23.50 -3.89 9.55
C SER A 99 22.36 -4.44 8.68
N GLY A 100 21.70 -5.51 9.14
CA GLY A 100 20.51 -6.03 8.46
C GLY A 100 19.37 -5.03 8.39
N SER A 101 19.12 -4.27 9.46
CA SER A 101 18.10 -3.22 9.51
C SER A 101 18.42 -2.07 8.53
N ILE A 102 19.69 -1.66 8.43
CA ILE A 102 20.10 -0.63 7.48
C ILE A 102 19.85 -1.10 6.04
N ILE A 103 20.20 -2.33 5.71
CA ILE A 103 19.94 -2.90 4.39
C ILE A 103 18.43 -2.96 4.10
N ALA A 104 17.62 -3.36 5.10
CA ALA A 104 16.17 -3.47 4.97
C ALA A 104 15.49 -2.12 4.74
N ILE A 105 16.03 -1.02 5.24
CA ILE A 105 15.46 0.32 5.08
C ILE A 105 15.71 0.88 3.67
N ILE A 106 16.79 0.50 2.99
CA ILE A 106 17.15 1.08 1.68
C ILE A 106 16.00 0.98 0.64
N PRO A 107 15.41 -0.19 0.37
CA PRO A 107 14.32 -0.28 -0.60
C PRO A 107 13.09 0.52 -0.17
N MET A 108 12.83 0.64 1.14
CA MET A 108 11.71 1.44 1.64
C MET A 108 11.94 2.94 1.45
N ILE A 109 13.17 3.43 1.63
CA ILE A 109 13.51 4.82 1.34
C ILE A 109 13.33 5.11 -0.15
N ILE A 110 13.84 4.25 -1.02
CA ILE A 110 13.68 4.40 -2.48
C ILE A 110 12.18 4.44 -2.83
N PHE A 111 11.40 3.52 -2.29
CA PHE A 111 9.96 3.47 -2.52
C PHE A 111 9.25 4.72 -2.00
N ALA A 112 9.58 5.20 -0.80
CA ALA A 112 9.01 6.42 -0.23
C ALA A 112 9.32 7.65 -1.09
N LEU A 113 10.56 7.78 -1.58
CA LEU A 113 10.96 8.88 -2.47
C LEU A 113 10.21 8.85 -3.82
N MET A 114 9.96 7.66 -4.36
CA MET A 114 9.16 7.53 -5.58
C MET A 114 7.68 7.83 -5.34
N ALA A 115 7.19 7.48 -4.18
CA ALA A 115 5.78 7.56 -3.79
C ALA A 115 5.37 8.96 -3.31
N GLN A 116 6.29 9.77 -2.76
CA GLN A 116 6.00 11.07 -2.14
C GLN A 116 5.17 12.00 -3.04
N LYS A 117 5.48 12.06 -4.33
CA LYS A 117 4.75 12.91 -5.28
C LYS A 117 3.29 12.49 -5.49
N HIS A 118 2.97 11.22 -5.28
CA HIS A 118 1.61 10.69 -5.43
C HIS A 118 0.82 10.80 -4.12
N ILE A 119 1.48 10.64 -2.97
CA ILE A 119 0.87 10.80 -1.64
C ILE A 119 0.36 12.23 -1.45
N VAL A 120 1.19 13.23 -1.78
CA VAL A 120 0.82 14.65 -1.64
C VAL A 120 -0.41 14.97 -2.47
N LYS A 121 -0.49 14.49 -3.72
CA LYS A 121 -1.66 14.70 -4.59
C LYS A 121 -2.92 14.01 -4.06
N GLY A 122 -2.80 12.81 -3.50
CA GLY A 122 -3.95 12.06 -2.96
C GLY A 122 -4.51 12.65 -1.66
N LEU A 123 -3.64 13.16 -0.78
CA LEU A 123 -4.07 13.75 0.49
C LEU A 123 -4.64 15.18 0.34
N THR A 124 -4.19 15.93 -0.66
CA THR A 124 -4.67 17.31 -0.88
C THR A 124 -6.02 17.36 -1.55
N LEU A 125 -6.42 16.37 -2.34
CA LEU A 125 -7.76 16.31 -2.97
C LEU A 125 -8.85 16.02 -1.92
N GLY A 126 -8.54 15.30 -0.83
CA GLY A 126 -9.50 15.04 0.24
C GLY A 126 -9.63 16.15 1.31
N SER A 127 -8.75 17.15 1.30
CA SER A 127 -8.71 18.21 2.34
C SER A 127 -9.34 19.55 1.94
N VAL A 128 -9.78 19.70 0.71
CA VAL A 128 -10.46 20.95 0.25
C VAL A 128 -11.97 20.75 0.32
N LYS A 129 -12.50 20.61 1.54
CA LYS A 129 -13.86 20.96 1.88
C LYS A 129 -13.79 22.22 2.74
N GLY A 130 -13.77 23.37 2.10
CA GLY A 130 -14.02 24.67 2.68
C GLY A 130 -15.09 25.37 1.85
#